data_9ac491c6f23ff5d4449bde8a75b532b8
#
_entry.id   9ac491c6f23ff5d4449bde8a75b532b8
#
_cell.length_a   1.000
_cell.length_b   1.000
_cell.length_c   1.000
_cell.angle_alpha   90.00
_cell.angle_beta   90.00
_cell.angle_gamma   90.00
#
_symmetry.space_group_name_H-M   'P 1'
#
loop_
_entity.id
_entity.type
_entity.pdbx_description
1 polymer ?
#
loop_
_entity_poly.entity_id
_entity_poly.type
_entity_poly.pdbx_seq_one_letter_code
_entity_poly.pdbx_strand_id
1 'polypeptide(L)'
;MSVPARVVTLLVAFALVALGAVYVVAHFVVGTLPTVDYTHAASGGVVNVVLQETPENDSSSKPDWVSYYVMKPGANPFQPSSWVHTTLLSVPANTRVNMTVYGYDGCTPPRNNLWSEVQGTLGGVMSFRQFLNANKPKGPTFVTSTLNGWSHCAVGHTFAIPSLGLFIPVASPDASASLCATAPCVAGPYSLEKFSFRTPPHGGDFRWQCFVPCGGGFEFGTGGPMQTIGYMSGQMAVVGA
;
A
#
# COMPACT_ATOMS: atom_id res chain seq x y z
N MET A 1 39.03 33.42 25.92
CA MET A 1 38.64 33.54 24.47
C MET A 1 38.22 34.96 24.20
N SER A 2 38.76 35.58 23.15
CA SER A 2 38.33 36.89 22.65
C SER A 2 36.89 36.84 22.13
N VAL A 3 36.19 37.98 22.14
CA VAL A 3 34.81 38.06 21.61
C VAL A 3 34.67 37.47 20.20
N PRO A 4 35.57 37.74 19.24
CA PRO A 4 35.50 37.15 17.91
C PRO A 4 35.61 35.62 17.90
N ALA A 5 36.46 35.05 18.77
CA ALA A 5 36.59 33.61 18.89
C ALA A 5 35.29 32.93 19.42
N ARG A 6 34.60 33.57 20.36
CA ARG A 6 33.30 33.06 20.85
C ARG A 6 32.21 33.09 19.80
N VAL A 7 32.16 34.16 19.00
CA VAL A 7 31.21 34.30 17.90
C VAL A 7 31.44 33.21 16.85
N VAL A 8 32.69 32.99 16.46
CA VAL A 8 33.01 31.92 15.48
C VAL A 8 32.63 30.54 16.02
N THR A 9 32.94 30.25 17.31
CA THR A 9 32.56 28.97 17.92
C THR A 9 31.05 28.75 17.92
N LEU A 10 30.27 29.79 18.25
CA LEU A 10 28.79 29.69 18.22
C LEU A 10 28.24 29.47 16.81
N LEU A 11 28.79 30.17 15.81
CA LEU A 11 28.36 29.98 14.40
C LEU A 11 28.69 28.58 13.89
N VAL A 12 29.86 28.04 14.23
CA VAL A 12 30.24 26.66 13.87
C VAL A 12 29.32 25.66 14.57
N ALA A 13 29.04 25.83 15.85
CA ALA A 13 28.13 24.95 16.59
C ALA A 13 26.73 24.97 16.01
N PHE A 14 26.21 26.16 15.68
CA PHE A 14 24.89 26.29 15.03
C PHE A 14 24.85 25.62 13.67
N ALA A 15 25.90 25.79 12.85
CA ALA A 15 25.97 25.15 11.53
C ALA A 15 26.02 23.62 11.65
N LEU A 16 26.74 23.06 12.62
CA LEU A 16 26.78 21.61 12.85
C LEU A 16 25.43 21.07 13.31
N VAL A 17 24.72 21.78 14.19
CA VAL A 17 23.35 21.38 14.62
C VAL A 17 22.39 21.46 13.46
N ALA A 18 22.43 22.51 12.65
CA ALA A 18 21.59 22.67 11.47
C ALA A 18 21.85 21.54 10.43
N LEU A 19 23.12 21.23 10.14
CA LEU A 19 23.50 20.13 9.25
C LEU A 19 23.04 18.77 9.81
N GLY A 20 23.19 18.55 11.11
CA GLY A 20 22.69 17.35 11.78
C GLY A 20 21.15 17.22 11.67
N ALA A 21 20.43 18.30 11.88
CA ALA A 21 18.98 18.33 11.72
C ALA A 21 18.55 18.05 10.27
N VAL A 22 19.20 18.69 9.30
CA VAL A 22 18.95 18.43 7.86
C VAL A 22 19.25 16.97 7.51
N TYR A 23 20.35 16.41 7.99
CA TYR A 23 20.71 15.01 7.78
C TYR A 23 19.64 14.07 8.35
N VAL A 24 19.21 14.30 9.60
CA VAL A 24 18.16 13.49 10.24
C VAL A 24 16.85 13.59 9.47
N VAL A 25 16.42 14.79 9.11
CA VAL A 25 15.20 14.99 8.34
C VAL A 25 15.32 14.34 6.96
N ALA A 26 16.40 14.55 6.24
CA ALA A 26 16.60 13.97 4.91
C ALA A 26 16.68 12.43 4.93
N HIS A 27 17.29 11.86 5.96
CA HIS A 27 17.59 10.42 6.00
C HIS A 27 16.51 9.60 6.70
N PHE A 28 15.87 10.13 7.73
CA PHE A 28 14.89 9.41 8.55
C PHE A 28 13.44 9.88 8.38
N VAL A 29 13.22 11.12 7.95
CA VAL A 29 11.87 11.67 7.79
C VAL A 29 11.45 11.74 6.32
N VAL A 30 12.40 12.12 5.45
CA VAL A 30 12.19 12.23 3.98
C VAL A 30 12.85 11.08 3.24
N GLY A 31 13.19 9.97 3.92
CA GLY A 31 13.76 8.78 3.27
C GLY A 31 12.99 8.53 1.96
N THR A 32 13.64 8.76 0.81
CA THR A 32 13.00 8.72 -0.50
C THR A 32 12.67 7.28 -0.84
N LEU A 33 11.45 6.86 -0.49
CA LEU A 33 10.93 5.62 -1.01
C LEU A 33 10.89 5.72 -2.54
N PRO A 34 11.29 4.67 -3.26
CA PRO A 34 11.21 4.67 -4.70
C PRO A 34 9.74 4.77 -5.15
N THR A 35 9.47 5.58 -6.16
CA THR A 35 8.15 5.63 -6.81
C THR A 35 8.13 4.64 -7.96
N VAL A 36 7.11 3.78 -8.02
CA VAL A 36 6.89 2.91 -9.18
C VAL A 36 6.07 3.65 -10.23
N ASP A 37 6.66 3.85 -11.38
CA ASP A 37 6.05 4.63 -12.47
C ASP A 37 5.30 3.72 -13.46
N TYR A 38 3.99 3.95 -13.55
CA TYR A 38 3.09 3.31 -14.52
C TYR A 38 2.66 4.24 -15.65
N THR A 39 3.15 5.48 -15.71
CA THR A 39 2.70 6.45 -16.73
C THR A 39 3.00 5.98 -18.14
N HIS A 40 4.12 5.27 -18.34
CA HIS A 40 4.53 4.69 -19.62
C HIS A 40 3.99 3.28 -19.88
N ALA A 41 3.33 2.67 -18.89
CA ALA A 41 2.73 1.33 -19.02
C ALA A 41 1.28 1.36 -19.52
N ALA A 42 0.70 2.54 -19.68
CA ALA A 42 -0.66 2.70 -20.17
C ALA A 42 -0.75 2.37 -21.66
N SER A 43 -1.79 1.63 -22.04
CA SER A 43 -2.10 1.30 -23.43
C SER A 43 -3.60 1.44 -23.67
N GLY A 44 -4.00 2.16 -24.71
CA GLY A 44 -5.41 2.36 -25.04
C GLY A 44 -6.24 3.04 -23.93
N GLY A 45 -5.63 3.92 -23.13
CA GLY A 45 -6.30 4.59 -22.01
C GLY A 45 -6.53 3.70 -20.79
N VAL A 46 -5.78 2.60 -20.69
CA VAL A 46 -5.85 1.62 -19.56
C VAL A 46 -4.44 1.39 -19.02
N VAL A 47 -4.32 1.33 -17.70
CA VAL A 47 -3.10 0.94 -17.01
C VAL A 47 -3.41 -0.18 -16.00
N ASN A 48 -2.53 -1.18 -15.91
CA ASN A 48 -2.66 -2.26 -14.94
C ASN A 48 -1.67 -2.03 -13.79
N VAL A 49 -2.18 -1.84 -12.59
CA VAL A 49 -1.43 -1.63 -11.36
C VAL A 49 -1.60 -2.84 -10.47
N VAL A 50 -0.52 -3.33 -9.90
CA VAL A 50 -0.54 -4.52 -9.05
C VAL A 50 0.13 -4.21 -7.72
N LEU A 51 -0.57 -4.53 -6.65
CA LEU A 51 -0.11 -4.42 -5.28
C LEU A 51 -0.12 -5.79 -4.60
N GLN A 52 0.68 -5.96 -3.59
CA GLN A 52 0.47 -6.99 -2.58
C GLN A 52 0.43 -6.35 -1.20
N GLU A 53 -0.36 -6.92 -0.35
CA GLU A 53 -0.42 -6.64 1.07
C GLU A 53 0.23 -7.83 1.80
N THR A 54 1.08 -7.55 2.78
CA THR A 54 1.93 -8.54 3.45
C THR A 54 1.79 -8.45 4.97
N PRO A 55 1.89 -9.61 5.66
CA PRO A 55 1.82 -9.64 7.13
C PRO A 55 3.03 -8.98 7.81
N GLU A 56 2.97 -8.86 9.13
CA GLU A 56 4.00 -8.25 9.99
C GLU A 56 5.35 -8.98 10.04
N ASN A 57 5.59 -9.98 9.22
CA ASN A 57 6.82 -10.76 9.23
C ASN A 57 7.80 -10.34 8.12
N ASP A 58 7.82 -9.06 7.77
CA ASP A 58 8.77 -8.53 6.81
C ASP A 58 10.11 -8.22 7.49
N SER A 59 11.01 -9.19 7.49
CA SER A 59 12.37 -9.01 8.01
C SER A 59 13.20 -7.97 7.25
N SER A 60 12.72 -7.48 6.11
CA SER A 60 13.40 -6.48 5.29
C SER A 60 13.07 -5.05 5.73
N SER A 61 11.98 -4.84 6.44
CA SER A 61 11.58 -3.53 6.95
C SER A 61 11.85 -3.40 8.46
N LYS A 62 12.19 -2.20 8.87
CA LYS A 62 12.31 -1.84 10.28
C LYS A 62 11.59 -0.52 10.53
N PRO A 63 10.53 -0.51 11.33
CA PRO A 63 9.93 -1.63 12.06
C PRO A 63 9.29 -2.69 11.14
N ASP A 64 9.20 -3.92 11.64
CA ASP A 64 8.54 -5.07 11.00
C ASP A 64 7.00 -4.89 11.12
N TRP A 65 6.44 -4.15 10.20
CA TRP A 65 5.02 -3.83 10.15
C TRP A 65 4.37 -4.41 8.90
N VAL A 66 3.08 -4.68 8.98
CA VAL A 66 2.26 -4.94 7.79
C VAL A 66 2.51 -3.85 6.74
N SER A 67 2.64 -4.23 5.50
CA SER A 67 2.98 -3.29 4.44
C SER A 67 2.40 -3.65 3.08
N TYR A 68 2.29 -2.64 2.23
CA TYR A 68 2.03 -2.84 0.82
C TYR A 68 3.35 -2.79 0.02
N TYR A 69 3.39 -3.62 -1.01
CA TYR A 69 4.42 -3.59 -2.05
C TYR A 69 3.79 -3.26 -3.38
N VAL A 70 4.49 -2.52 -4.20
CA VAL A 70 4.06 -2.19 -5.57
C VAL A 70 4.87 -3.03 -6.56
N MET A 71 4.19 -3.69 -7.48
CA MET A 71 4.86 -4.47 -8.51
C MET A 71 5.40 -3.58 -9.64
N LYS A 72 6.57 -3.89 -10.16
CA LYS A 72 7.09 -3.25 -11.37
C LYS A 72 6.16 -3.53 -12.55
N PRO A 73 5.89 -2.54 -13.45
CA PRO A 73 5.01 -2.73 -14.59
C PRO A 73 5.39 -3.93 -15.44
N GLY A 74 4.41 -4.79 -15.75
CA GLY A 74 4.61 -5.98 -16.58
C GLY A 74 5.42 -7.13 -15.96
N ALA A 75 5.81 -7.03 -14.70
CA ALA A 75 6.59 -8.06 -14.04
C ALA A 75 5.74 -9.29 -13.63
N ASN A 76 6.40 -10.36 -13.20
CA ASN A 76 5.74 -11.58 -12.74
C ASN A 76 5.51 -11.52 -11.23
N PRO A 77 4.26 -11.61 -10.72
CA PRO A 77 3.95 -11.50 -9.29
C PRO A 77 4.58 -12.60 -8.41
N PHE A 78 4.99 -13.70 -9.00
CA PHE A 78 5.61 -14.84 -8.28
C PHE A 78 7.15 -14.80 -8.27
N GLN A 79 7.74 -13.64 -8.51
CA GLN A 79 9.17 -13.40 -8.38
C GLN A 79 9.45 -12.27 -7.39
N PRO A 80 10.32 -12.48 -6.37
CA PRO A 80 10.60 -11.44 -5.37
C PRO A 80 11.14 -10.14 -5.99
N SER A 81 11.97 -10.23 -7.03
CA SER A 81 12.56 -9.10 -7.74
C SER A 81 11.55 -8.21 -8.50
N SER A 82 10.30 -8.69 -8.65
CA SER A 82 9.21 -7.93 -9.27
C SER A 82 8.61 -6.86 -8.37
N TRP A 83 8.81 -6.98 -7.07
CA TRP A 83 8.19 -6.15 -6.06
C TRP A 83 9.14 -5.08 -5.52
N VAL A 84 8.59 -3.95 -5.24
CA VAL A 84 9.30 -2.80 -4.62
C VAL A 84 8.59 -2.50 -3.31
N HIS A 85 9.35 -2.49 -2.21
CA HIS A 85 8.83 -2.04 -0.91
C HIS A 85 8.62 -0.53 -0.97
N THR A 86 7.45 -0.15 -1.37
CA THR A 86 7.01 1.24 -1.48
C THR A 86 5.49 1.30 -1.55
N THR A 87 4.95 2.45 -1.21
CA THR A 87 3.54 2.79 -1.38
C THR A 87 3.37 4.04 -2.25
N LEU A 88 4.43 4.40 -2.98
CA LEU A 88 4.43 5.52 -3.92
C LEU A 88 4.34 4.97 -5.35
N LEU A 89 3.34 5.44 -6.07
CA LEU A 89 3.13 5.08 -7.47
C LEU A 89 2.65 6.27 -8.29
N SER A 90 2.95 6.28 -9.59
CA SER A 90 2.44 7.27 -10.53
C SER A 90 1.64 6.60 -11.65
N VAL A 91 0.53 7.23 -12.04
CA VAL A 91 -0.37 6.77 -13.10
C VAL A 91 -0.78 7.94 -14.00
N PRO A 92 -1.16 7.72 -15.26
CA PRO A 92 -1.62 8.80 -16.12
C PRO A 92 -2.98 9.35 -15.68
N ALA A 93 -3.22 10.64 -15.97
CA ALA A 93 -4.53 11.27 -15.82
C ALA A 93 -5.53 10.72 -16.83
N ASN A 94 -6.83 10.90 -16.54
CA ASN A 94 -7.96 10.48 -17.37
C ASN A 94 -7.87 9.02 -17.89
N THR A 95 -7.29 8.14 -17.11
CA THR A 95 -6.97 6.76 -17.48
C THR A 95 -7.77 5.79 -16.62
N ARG A 96 -8.22 4.69 -17.23
CA ARG A 96 -8.78 3.56 -16.47
C ARG A 96 -7.64 2.80 -15.82
N VAL A 97 -7.67 2.73 -14.51
CA VAL A 97 -6.76 1.89 -13.72
C VAL A 97 -7.44 0.56 -13.43
N ASN A 98 -6.86 -0.53 -13.90
CA ASN A 98 -7.21 -1.88 -13.46
C ASN A 98 -6.26 -2.23 -12.32
N MET A 99 -6.79 -2.29 -11.12
CA MET A 99 -6.02 -2.64 -9.92
C MET A 99 -6.15 -4.13 -9.64
N THR A 100 -5.04 -4.76 -9.30
CA THR A 100 -4.99 -6.11 -8.74
C THR A 100 -4.28 -6.04 -7.40
N VAL A 101 -4.89 -6.61 -6.36
CA VAL A 101 -4.29 -6.69 -5.02
C VAL A 101 -4.18 -8.16 -4.63
N TYR A 102 -3.02 -8.55 -4.15
CA TYR A 102 -2.75 -9.84 -3.53
C TYR A 102 -2.76 -9.65 -2.02
N GLY A 103 -3.73 -10.24 -1.32
CA GLY A 103 -3.83 -10.20 0.14
C GLY A 103 -3.20 -11.44 0.75
N TYR A 104 -2.13 -11.26 1.52
CA TYR A 104 -1.40 -12.36 2.16
C TYR A 104 -1.55 -12.38 3.67
N ASP A 105 -2.10 -11.33 4.27
CA ASP A 105 -2.23 -11.24 5.72
C ASP A 105 -3.58 -11.79 6.23
N GLY A 106 -3.59 -12.08 7.53
CA GLY A 106 -4.74 -12.53 8.25
C GLY A 106 -5.85 -11.49 8.35
N CYS A 107 -6.93 -11.85 9.01
CA CYS A 107 -8.08 -10.97 9.15
C CYS A 107 -8.05 -10.15 10.44
N THR A 108 -8.54 -8.93 10.34
CA THR A 108 -9.00 -8.15 11.48
C THR A 108 -10.48 -7.83 11.24
N PRO A 109 -11.42 -8.37 12.04
CA PRO A 109 -12.83 -8.07 11.85
C PRO A 109 -13.09 -6.57 11.92
N PRO A 110 -13.63 -5.94 10.87
CA PRO A 110 -13.89 -4.51 10.90
C PRO A 110 -14.97 -4.20 11.93
N ARG A 111 -14.75 -3.18 12.77
CA ARG A 111 -15.77 -2.68 13.70
C ARG A 111 -16.92 -1.97 13.00
N ASN A 112 -16.69 -1.52 11.77
CA ASN A 112 -17.66 -0.83 10.93
C ASN A 112 -17.77 -1.57 9.60
N ASN A 113 -18.97 -2.08 9.31
CA ASN A 113 -19.27 -2.80 8.07
C ASN A 113 -19.05 -1.98 6.80
N LEU A 114 -18.97 -0.64 6.90
CA LEU A 114 -18.61 0.22 5.78
C LEU A 114 -17.29 -0.19 5.12
N TRP A 115 -16.34 -0.68 5.90
CA TRP A 115 -15.04 -1.14 5.37
C TRP A 115 -15.11 -2.47 4.64
N SER A 116 -16.24 -3.14 4.66
CA SER A 116 -16.51 -4.34 3.85
C SER A 116 -17.18 -4.00 2.52
N GLU A 117 -17.58 -2.75 2.29
CA GLU A 117 -18.28 -2.31 1.09
C GLU A 117 -17.31 -1.84 0.00
N VAL A 118 -17.60 -2.22 -1.25
CA VAL A 118 -16.86 -1.77 -2.43
C VAL A 118 -17.45 -0.45 -2.93
N GLN A 119 -16.64 0.61 -2.93
CA GLN A 119 -17.09 1.94 -3.33
C GLN A 119 -16.12 2.55 -4.36
N GLY A 120 -16.66 3.37 -5.26
CA GLY A 120 -15.87 4.17 -6.22
C GLY A 120 -15.31 3.39 -7.41
N THR A 121 -15.59 2.10 -7.53
CA THR A 121 -15.17 1.30 -8.70
C THR A 121 -16.07 1.53 -9.90
N LEU A 122 -15.55 1.24 -11.09
CA LEU A 122 -16.37 1.17 -12.31
C LEU A 122 -17.31 -0.04 -12.21
N GLY A 123 -18.60 0.24 -12.08
CA GLY A 123 -19.63 -0.78 -11.90
C GLY A 123 -19.98 -1.09 -10.44
N GLY A 124 -19.36 -0.45 -9.44
CA GLY A 124 -19.70 -0.62 -8.02
C GLY A 124 -19.34 -1.99 -7.44
N VAL A 125 -18.47 -2.73 -8.10
CA VAL A 125 -18.09 -4.10 -7.71
C VAL A 125 -16.60 -4.33 -7.82
N MET A 126 -16.14 -5.39 -7.16
CA MET A 126 -14.85 -6.01 -7.40
C MET A 126 -15.01 -7.50 -7.68
N SER A 127 -14.04 -8.12 -8.30
CA SER A 127 -13.93 -9.58 -8.31
C SER A 127 -12.89 -10.01 -7.29
N PHE A 128 -13.15 -11.11 -6.59
CA PHE A 128 -12.13 -11.71 -5.73
C PHE A 128 -12.13 -13.23 -5.84
N ARG A 129 -10.99 -13.82 -5.54
CA ARG A 129 -10.77 -15.26 -5.53
C ARG A 129 -9.74 -15.64 -4.50
N GLN A 130 -9.96 -16.77 -3.84
CA GLN A 130 -9.01 -17.35 -2.92
C GLN A 130 -8.04 -18.29 -3.64
N PHE A 131 -6.81 -18.36 -3.17
CA PHE A 131 -5.77 -19.26 -3.67
C PHE A 131 -5.07 -19.99 -2.53
N LEU A 132 -4.73 -21.25 -2.75
CA LEU A 132 -3.93 -22.04 -1.82
C LEU A 132 -2.42 -21.83 -2.04
N ASN A 133 -2.04 -21.49 -3.26
CA ASN A 133 -0.70 -21.09 -3.67
C ASN A 133 -0.76 -20.47 -5.08
N ALA A 134 0.41 -20.11 -5.63
CA ALA A 134 0.57 -19.35 -6.87
C ALA A 134 -0.33 -19.76 -8.05
N ASN A 135 -0.63 -21.02 -8.21
CA ASN A 135 -1.38 -21.54 -9.37
C ASN A 135 -2.56 -22.44 -8.97
N LYS A 136 -2.91 -22.48 -7.69
CA LYS A 136 -3.97 -23.36 -7.20
C LYS A 136 -5.10 -22.56 -6.57
N PRO A 137 -6.11 -22.16 -7.36
CA PRO A 137 -7.26 -21.46 -6.85
C PRO A 137 -8.06 -22.35 -5.90
N LYS A 138 -8.66 -21.73 -4.88
CA LYS A 138 -9.64 -22.32 -3.97
C LYS A 138 -11.01 -21.75 -4.29
N GLY A 139 -11.85 -22.55 -4.90
CA GLY A 139 -13.20 -22.14 -5.27
C GLY A 139 -13.30 -21.22 -6.51
N PRO A 140 -14.50 -20.69 -6.78
CA PRO A 140 -14.78 -19.83 -7.93
C PRO A 140 -14.24 -18.41 -7.74
N THR A 141 -14.26 -17.64 -8.82
CA THR A 141 -14.17 -16.19 -8.74
C THR A 141 -15.54 -15.62 -8.42
N PHE A 142 -15.60 -14.73 -7.46
CA PHE A 142 -16.81 -14.01 -7.07
C PHE A 142 -16.75 -12.58 -7.60
N VAL A 143 -17.91 -12.03 -7.96
CA VAL A 143 -18.09 -10.61 -8.26
C VAL A 143 -19.06 -10.08 -7.22
N THR A 144 -18.63 -9.06 -6.46
CA THR A 144 -19.39 -8.59 -5.30
C THR A 144 -19.23 -7.09 -5.09
N SER A 145 -20.22 -6.48 -4.46
CA SER A 145 -20.16 -5.11 -3.93
C SER A 145 -19.82 -5.07 -2.44
N THR A 146 -19.71 -6.23 -1.79
CA THR A 146 -19.37 -6.27 -0.35
C THR A 146 -18.73 -7.60 0.02
N LEU A 147 -17.86 -7.58 1.01
CA LEU A 147 -17.37 -8.78 1.71
C LEU A 147 -18.15 -9.05 3.02
N ASN A 148 -19.16 -8.25 3.32
CA ASN A 148 -19.99 -8.46 4.49
C ASN A 148 -20.79 -9.78 4.35
N GLY A 149 -20.75 -10.62 5.39
CA GLY A 149 -21.41 -11.93 5.40
C GLY A 149 -20.65 -13.08 4.75
N TRP A 150 -19.44 -12.85 4.19
CA TRP A 150 -18.62 -13.93 3.63
C TRP A 150 -17.97 -14.82 4.71
N SER A 151 -17.50 -14.21 5.77
CA SER A 151 -17.11 -14.82 7.03
C SER A 151 -16.86 -13.71 8.05
N HIS A 152 -16.80 -14.02 9.34
CA HIS A 152 -16.43 -13.01 10.34
C HIS A 152 -14.96 -12.56 10.25
N CYS A 153 -14.20 -13.13 9.33
CA CYS A 153 -12.81 -12.80 9.03
C CYS A 153 -12.57 -12.55 7.54
N ALA A 154 -13.55 -11.99 6.82
CA ALA A 154 -13.43 -11.79 5.37
C ALA A 154 -12.49 -10.64 4.99
N VAL A 155 -12.43 -9.60 5.80
CA VAL A 155 -11.63 -8.39 5.50
C VAL A 155 -10.39 -8.38 6.38
N GLY A 156 -9.22 -8.39 5.76
CA GLY A 156 -7.93 -8.17 6.43
C GLY A 156 -7.56 -6.69 6.46
N HIS A 157 -7.60 -6.07 5.30
CA HIS A 157 -7.19 -4.69 5.08
C HIS A 157 -8.13 -3.95 4.16
N THR A 158 -7.81 -2.69 3.87
CA THR A 158 -8.47 -1.91 2.82
C THR A 158 -7.45 -1.18 1.97
N PHE A 159 -7.76 -1.00 0.69
CA PHE A 159 -7.14 -0.01 -0.16
C PHE A 159 -8.14 1.11 -0.42
N ALA A 160 -7.89 2.30 0.10
CA ALA A 160 -8.83 3.40 -0.02
C ALA A 160 -8.16 4.70 -0.44
N ILE A 161 -8.80 5.42 -1.38
CA ILE A 161 -8.45 6.79 -1.78
C ILE A 161 -9.66 7.68 -1.46
N PRO A 162 -9.77 8.22 -0.23
CA PRO A 162 -10.96 8.94 0.20
C PRO A 162 -11.33 10.11 -0.70
N SER A 163 -10.35 10.85 -1.20
CA SER A 163 -10.57 11.99 -2.10
C SER A 163 -11.17 11.61 -3.47
N LEU A 164 -11.13 10.33 -3.84
CA LEU A 164 -11.79 9.80 -5.03
C LEU A 164 -13.07 9.00 -4.67
N GLY A 165 -13.45 8.93 -3.40
CA GLY A 165 -14.53 8.07 -2.94
C GLY A 165 -14.29 6.58 -3.16
N LEU A 166 -13.03 6.18 -3.33
CA LEU A 166 -12.64 4.79 -3.59
C LEU A 166 -12.35 4.09 -2.27
N PHE A 167 -13.09 3.00 -1.98
CA PHE A 167 -12.89 2.15 -0.82
C PHE A 167 -13.03 0.70 -1.24
N ILE A 168 -11.99 -0.08 -1.04
CA ILE A 168 -11.91 -1.48 -1.47
C ILE A 168 -11.47 -2.34 -0.29
N PRO A 169 -12.30 -3.28 0.16
CA PRO A 169 -11.87 -4.28 1.12
C PRO A 169 -10.87 -5.25 0.47
N VAL A 170 -9.82 -5.57 1.17
CA VAL A 170 -8.86 -6.62 0.82
C VAL A 170 -9.18 -7.83 1.69
N ALA A 171 -9.54 -8.93 1.04
CA ALA A 171 -9.92 -10.14 1.74
C ALA A 171 -8.70 -10.83 2.34
N SER A 172 -8.87 -11.42 3.51
CA SER A 172 -7.87 -12.33 4.06
C SER A 172 -7.84 -13.64 3.27
N PRO A 173 -6.70 -14.29 3.13
CA PRO A 173 -6.64 -15.64 2.58
C PRO A 173 -7.43 -16.60 3.50
N ASP A 174 -8.26 -17.45 2.88
CA ASP A 174 -8.97 -18.51 3.59
C ASP A 174 -8.00 -19.67 3.85
N ALA A 175 -7.14 -19.49 4.85
CA ALA A 175 -6.13 -20.46 5.21
C ALA A 175 -6.01 -20.62 6.71
N SER A 176 -5.99 -21.87 7.12
CA SER A 176 -5.44 -22.32 8.41
C SER A 176 -3.91 -22.52 8.35
N ALA A 177 -3.32 -22.36 7.19
CA ALA A 177 -1.90 -22.56 6.93
C ALA A 177 -1.09 -21.29 7.18
N SER A 178 0.21 -21.46 7.35
CA SER A 178 1.17 -20.35 7.52
C SER A 178 1.01 -19.33 6.40
N LEU A 179 0.72 -18.11 6.80
CA LEU A 179 0.80 -16.94 5.93
C LEU A 179 2.25 -16.75 5.44
N CYS A 180 2.45 -15.84 4.54
CA CYS A 180 3.77 -15.47 4.08
C CYS A 180 4.71 -15.14 5.26
N ALA A 181 5.85 -15.80 5.32
CA ALA A 181 6.82 -15.63 6.41
C ALA A 181 7.87 -14.55 6.12
N THR A 182 8.00 -14.11 4.86
CA THR A 182 8.98 -13.11 4.44
C THR A 182 8.47 -12.38 3.22
N ALA A 183 8.33 -11.05 3.32
CA ALA A 183 7.94 -10.20 2.21
C ALA A 183 9.14 -9.92 1.26
N PRO A 184 8.89 -9.69 -0.03
CA PRO A 184 7.60 -9.77 -0.69
C PRO A 184 7.12 -11.22 -0.82
N CYS A 185 5.81 -11.43 -0.66
CA CYS A 185 5.20 -12.74 -0.73
C CYS A 185 5.09 -13.23 -2.18
N VAL A 186 5.56 -14.42 -2.44
CA VAL A 186 5.53 -15.02 -3.79
C VAL A 186 5.00 -16.46 -3.78
N ALA A 187 4.66 -16.95 -2.60
CA ALA A 187 4.14 -18.30 -2.38
C ALA A 187 3.17 -18.29 -1.18
N GLY A 188 2.47 -19.39 -0.99
CA GLY A 188 1.50 -19.56 0.08
C GLY A 188 0.08 -19.18 -0.33
N PRO A 189 -0.87 -19.27 0.60
CA PRO A 189 -2.25 -18.86 0.37
C PRO A 189 -2.36 -17.34 0.24
N TYR A 190 -3.25 -16.88 -0.63
CA TYR A 190 -3.56 -15.46 -0.80
C TYR A 190 -4.99 -15.26 -1.31
N SER A 191 -5.53 -14.09 -1.07
CA SER A 191 -6.68 -13.58 -1.78
C SER A 191 -6.25 -12.75 -2.98
N LEU A 192 -7.08 -12.64 -3.99
CA LEU A 192 -6.82 -11.86 -5.20
C LEU A 192 -8.05 -11.00 -5.51
N GLU A 193 -7.93 -9.71 -5.29
CA GLU A 193 -8.94 -8.73 -5.64
C GLU A 193 -8.59 -8.05 -6.95
N LYS A 194 -9.61 -7.83 -7.79
CA LYS A 194 -9.50 -7.03 -9.02
C LYS A 194 -10.66 -6.06 -9.11
N PHE A 195 -10.34 -4.81 -9.37
CA PHE A 195 -11.31 -3.74 -9.57
C PHE A 195 -10.77 -2.71 -10.53
N SER A 196 -11.62 -1.80 -10.98
CA SER A 196 -11.21 -0.72 -11.87
C SER A 196 -11.81 0.60 -11.41
N PHE A 197 -11.07 1.66 -11.59
CA PHE A 197 -11.54 3.03 -11.39
C PHE A 197 -10.92 3.94 -12.46
N ARG A 198 -11.35 5.20 -12.52
CA ARG A 198 -10.79 6.18 -13.45
C ARG A 198 -10.05 7.26 -12.68
N THR A 199 -8.84 7.57 -13.11
CA THR A 199 -8.08 8.71 -12.59
C THR A 199 -8.72 10.02 -13.01
N PRO A 200 -8.64 11.08 -12.20
CA PRO A 200 -9.11 12.41 -12.58
C PRO A 200 -8.46 12.90 -13.88
N PRO A 201 -9.15 13.79 -14.61
CA PRO A 201 -8.62 14.38 -15.85
C PRO A 201 -7.44 15.32 -15.63
N HIS A 202 -7.29 15.84 -14.42
CA HIS A 202 -6.20 16.71 -14.02
C HIS A 202 -5.23 15.96 -13.12
N GLY A 203 -3.95 16.29 -13.26
CA GLY A 203 -2.91 15.75 -12.37
C GLY A 203 -3.14 16.13 -10.90
N GLY A 204 -2.49 15.43 -10.02
CA GLY A 204 -2.55 15.67 -8.59
C GLY A 204 -2.05 14.48 -7.76
N ASP A 205 -1.88 14.73 -6.48
CA ASP A 205 -1.42 13.73 -5.52
C ASP A 205 -2.59 13.25 -4.66
N PHE A 206 -2.81 11.96 -4.69
CA PHE A 206 -3.93 11.30 -4.01
C PHE A 206 -3.39 10.36 -2.94
N ARG A 207 -3.62 10.73 -1.68
CA ARG A 207 -3.28 9.85 -0.56
C ARG A 207 -4.22 8.66 -0.54
N TRP A 208 -3.64 7.48 -0.34
CA TRP A 208 -4.37 6.26 -0.08
C TRP A 208 -3.89 5.61 1.22
N GLN A 209 -4.74 4.84 1.86
CA GLN A 209 -4.40 4.17 3.11
C GLN A 209 -5.35 3.01 3.43
N CYS A 210 -4.92 2.15 4.36
CA CYS A 210 -5.77 1.19 5.04
C CYS A 210 -6.59 1.88 6.14
N PHE A 211 -7.85 1.45 6.33
CA PHE A 211 -8.76 1.92 7.39
C PHE A 211 -9.16 0.82 8.37
N VAL A 212 -8.78 -0.42 8.11
CA VAL A 212 -8.88 -1.49 9.10
C VAL A 212 -7.72 -1.35 10.07
N PRO A 213 -7.93 -1.39 11.40
CA PRO A 213 -6.84 -1.34 12.36
C PRO A 213 -5.83 -2.45 12.10
N CYS A 214 -4.60 -2.09 11.78
CA CYS A 214 -3.54 -3.02 11.45
C CYS A 214 -2.20 -2.56 12.04
N GLY A 215 -1.48 -3.50 12.61
CA GLY A 215 -0.18 -3.30 13.22
C GLY A 215 -0.18 -2.56 14.56
N GLY A 216 0.85 -2.79 15.35
CA GLY A 216 1.10 -2.08 16.60
C GLY A 216 1.38 -0.59 16.37
N GLY A 217 1.20 0.23 17.36
CA GLY A 217 1.41 1.68 17.27
C GLY A 217 0.12 2.46 17.04
N PHE A 218 -0.72 2.09 16.08
CA PHE A 218 -2.04 2.68 15.92
C PHE A 218 -2.93 2.44 17.13
N GLU A 219 -2.96 1.23 17.65
CA GLU A 219 -3.74 0.85 18.84
C GLU A 219 -3.32 1.62 20.10
N PHE A 220 -2.07 2.06 20.14
CA PHE A 220 -1.50 2.83 21.25
C PHE A 220 -1.43 4.34 20.98
N GLY A 221 -2.02 4.82 19.89
CA GLY A 221 -2.06 6.24 19.53
C GLY A 221 -0.72 6.82 19.07
N THR A 222 0.25 5.99 18.72
CA THR A 222 1.61 6.41 18.33
C THR A 222 1.85 6.42 16.81
N GLY A 223 0.79 6.37 16.00
CA GLY A 223 0.88 6.27 14.54
C GLY A 223 0.85 4.83 14.08
N GLY A 224 1.98 4.27 13.67
CA GLY A 224 2.09 2.92 13.16
C GLY A 224 1.90 2.82 11.64
N PRO A 225 1.78 1.60 11.09
CA PRO A 225 1.79 1.36 9.65
C PRO A 225 0.69 2.11 8.90
N MET A 226 -0.50 2.26 9.47
CA MET A 226 -1.64 2.92 8.82
C MET A 226 -1.41 4.39 8.47
N GLN A 227 -0.47 5.07 9.12
CA GLN A 227 -0.17 6.47 8.87
C GLN A 227 1.20 6.68 8.20
N THR A 228 1.99 5.63 8.11
CA THR A 228 3.37 5.70 7.61
C THR A 228 3.40 5.35 6.13
N ILE A 229 3.89 6.30 5.32
CA ILE A 229 4.17 6.06 3.89
C ILE A 229 5.25 4.97 3.80
N GLY A 230 5.05 4.03 2.90
CA GLY A 230 5.91 2.85 2.75
C GLY A 230 5.34 1.59 3.42
N TYR A 231 4.28 1.73 4.23
CA TYR A 231 3.59 0.61 4.89
C TYR A 231 2.13 0.52 4.43
N MET A 232 1.19 0.93 5.27
CA MET A 232 -0.25 0.84 4.99
C MET A 232 -0.86 2.18 4.55
N SER A 233 -0.01 3.15 4.25
CA SER A 233 -0.36 4.45 3.70
C SER A 233 0.58 4.81 2.56
N GLY A 234 0.07 5.45 1.53
CA GLY A 234 0.83 5.80 0.35
C GLY A 234 0.28 6.98 -0.43
N GLN A 235 0.88 7.22 -1.57
CA GLN A 235 0.52 8.29 -2.48
C GLN A 235 0.46 7.78 -3.91
N MET A 236 -0.59 8.15 -4.60
CA MET A 236 -0.75 7.95 -6.03
C MET A 236 -0.65 9.33 -6.70
N ALA A 237 0.44 9.55 -7.42
CA ALA A 237 0.59 10.72 -8.27
C ALA A 237 -0.13 10.48 -9.60
N VAL A 238 -1.13 11.30 -9.90
CA VAL A 238 -1.81 11.31 -11.20
C VAL A 238 -1.10 12.35 -12.08
N VAL A 239 -0.43 11.88 -13.10
CA VAL A 239 0.37 12.73 -13.99
C VAL A 239 -0.47 13.12 -15.19
N GLY A 240 -0.69 14.42 -15.36
CA GLY A 240 -1.33 14.98 -16.56
C GLY A 240 -0.44 14.79 -17.79
N ALA A 241 -1.08 14.70 -18.97
CA ALA A 241 -0.39 14.75 -20.24
C ALA A 241 0.10 16.17 -20.54
#